data_e5ddb66c7f85a59d555aa5b7db540a37
#
_entry.id   e5ddb66c7f85a59d555aa5b7db540a37
#
_cell.length_a   1.000
_cell.length_b   1.000
_cell.length_c   1.000
_cell.angle_alpha   90.00
_cell.angle_beta   90.00
_cell.angle_gamma   90.00
#
_symmetry.space_group_name_H-M   'P 1'
#
loop_
_entity.id
_entity.type
_entity.pdbx_description
1 polymer ?
#
loop_
_entity_poly.entity_id
_entity_poly.type
_entity_poly.pdbx_seq_one_letter_code
_entity_poly.pdbx_strand_id
1 'polypeptide(L)'
;QPDQLLWVDIEDPEDADVECLLEVFELHPLTVEDCIMPNVRPKLEEFERYLFVILQGLHRNAEGKLRPLELDLCVGSNFLITVRTESIHVIDEDRIRVEKKSPIIKRGADFLFYSLADSLIDSYFPILDEVEAKVDELETHLLKNSTQSTLVDLFGIYNELMVLRRTLVPHREILSRLNRGDLAFIKPSNAIYFRDIYDHLLRMSDLVDGCREVTTMALEAYATIVSNRLNEIMKTLTALATLALPLIIVTGIYGMNFGEHPELGPRWIYHVLSMGLLVSLPIMFFVFRKSRWL
;
A
#
# COMPACT_ATOMS: atom_id res chain seq x y z
N GLN A 1 17.23 -40.93 13.36
CA GLN A 1 17.80 -41.87 12.39
C GLN A 1 18.16 -41.08 11.15
N PRO A 2 19.34 -41.26 10.51
CA PRO A 2 19.82 -40.40 9.43
C PRO A 2 18.93 -40.38 8.16
N ASP A 3 18.01 -41.33 8.01
CA ASP A 3 17.13 -41.44 6.84
C ASP A 3 15.69 -40.94 7.10
N GLN A 4 15.44 -40.32 8.24
CA GLN A 4 14.10 -39.81 8.58
C GLN A 4 14.14 -38.27 8.64
N LEU A 5 13.21 -37.64 7.92
CA LEU A 5 12.96 -36.22 8.03
C LEU A 5 12.03 -35.95 9.22
N LEU A 6 12.40 -35.03 10.08
CA LEU A 6 11.58 -34.50 11.16
C LEU A 6 11.11 -33.10 10.78
N TRP A 7 9.80 -32.88 10.79
CA TRP A 7 9.22 -31.54 10.75
C TRP A 7 8.54 -31.23 12.09
N VAL A 8 8.95 -30.12 12.70
CA VAL A 8 8.38 -29.59 13.95
C VAL A 8 7.74 -28.25 13.60
N ASP A 9 6.44 -28.11 13.85
CA ASP A 9 5.69 -26.88 13.63
C ASP A 9 5.21 -26.37 15.00
N ILE A 10 5.68 -25.19 15.39
CA ILE A 10 5.39 -24.54 16.68
C ILE A 10 4.54 -23.31 16.37
N GLU A 11 3.34 -23.28 16.92
CA GLU A 11 2.43 -22.15 16.87
C GLU A 11 2.31 -21.55 18.26
N ASP A 12 2.52 -20.24 18.42
CA ASP A 12 2.51 -19.49 19.68
C ASP A 12 3.47 -20.11 20.73
N PRO A 13 4.81 -19.98 20.52
CA PRO A 13 5.82 -20.70 21.29
C PRO A 13 5.77 -20.38 22.78
N GLU A 14 5.75 -21.43 23.61
CA GLU A 14 5.80 -21.35 25.08
C GLU A 14 7.23 -21.60 25.61
N ASP A 15 7.48 -21.36 26.91
CA ASP A 15 8.79 -21.56 27.55
C ASP A 15 9.36 -22.96 27.32
N ALA A 16 8.51 -24.00 27.30
CA ALA A 16 8.92 -25.38 27.04
C ALA A 16 9.42 -25.62 25.62
N ASP A 17 8.84 -24.91 24.63
CA ASP A 17 9.27 -24.96 23.24
C ASP A 17 10.65 -24.28 23.08
N VAL A 18 10.86 -23.17 23.80
CA VAL A 18 12.14 -22.46 23.85
C VAL A 18 13.26 -23.36 24.39
N GLU A 19 13.00 -24.08 25.51
CA GLU A 19 13.94 -25.03 26.08
C GLU A 19 14.26 -26.15 25.06
N CYS A 20 13.24 -26.70 24.39
CA CYS A 20 13.39 -27.70 23.33
C CYS A 20 14.27 -27.18 22.17
N LEU A 21 14.05 -25.97 21.69
CA LEU A 21 14.83 -25.36 20.61
C LEU A 21 16.30 -25.18 20.98
N LEU A 22 16.58 -24.78 22.23
CA LEU A 22 17.93 -24.57 22.73
C LEU A 22 18.66 -25.88 23.03
N GLU A 23 18.01 -26.83 23.74
CA GLU A 23 18.67 -28.00 24.28
C GLU A 23 18.67 -29.21 23.33
N VAL A 24 17.56 -29.43 22.60
CA VAL A 24 17.42 -30.59 21.71
C VAL A 24 17.98 -30.30 20.31
N PHE A 25 17.63 -29.14 19.75
CA PHE A 25 18.06 -28.73 18.41
C PHE A 25 19.36 -27.93 18.40
N GLU A 26 19.84 -27.49 19.58
CA GLU A 26 21.04 -26.67 19.76
C GLU A 26 21.04 -25.44 18.87
N LEU A 27 19.85 -24.78 18.77
CA LEU A 27 19.76 -23.53 18.03
C LEU A 27 20.49 -22.42 18.77
N HIS A 28 21.03 -21.48 18.01
CA HIS A 28 21.73 -20.32 18.60
C HIS A 28 20.75 -19.45 19.40
N PRO A 29 21.12 -18.94 20.59
CA PRO A 29 20.23 -18.11 21.41
C PRO A 29 19.59 -16.94 20.68
N LEU A 30 20.32 -16.27 19.77
CA LEU A 30 19.76 -15.19 18.95
C LEU A 30 18.68 -15.67 17.97
N THR A 31 18.81 -16.89 17.42
CA THR A 31 17.76 -17.48 16.59
C THR A 31 16.49 -17.73 17.38
N VAL A 32 16.65 -18.22 18.62
CA VAL A 32 15.49 -18.48 19.49
C VAL A 32 14.85 -17.17 19.94
N GLU A 33 15.65 -16.14 20.24
CA GLU A 33 15.14 -14.80 20.55
C GLU A 33 14.31 -14.24 19.40
N ASP A 34 14.77 -14.37 18.15
CA ASP A 34 14.02 -13.93 16.98
C ASP A 34 12.69 -14.69 16.84
N CYS A 35 12.68 -16.01 17.09
CA CYS A 35 11.46 -16.82 17.02
C CYS A 35 10.40 -16.46 18.07
N ILE A 36 10.81 -15.87 19.21
CA ILE A 36 9.90 -15.50 20.31
C ILE A 36 9.43 -14.05 20.19
N MET A 37 10.29 -13.17 19.67
CA MET A 37 10.02 -11.74 19.54
C MET A 37 9.72 -11.39 18.06
N PRO A 38 8.46 -11.62 17.61
CA PRO A 38 8.10 -11.35 16.22
C PRO A 38 8.20 -9.85 15.98
N ASN A 39 8.88 -9.45 14.98
CA ASN A 39 8.91 -8.12 14.38
C ASN A 39 10.16 -7.95 13.51
N VAL A 40 10.69 -9.03 13.03
CA VAL A 40 11.95 -9.03 12.31
C VAL A 40 11.68 -8.94 10.82
N ARG A 41 12.48 -8.15 10.14
CA ARG A 41 12.50 -8.11 8.68
C ARG A 41 12.91 -9.48 8.14
N PRO A 42 12.30 -9.97 7.05
CA PRO A 42 12.74 -11.21 6.41
C PRO A 42 14.25 -11.23 6.22
N LYS A 43 14.89 -12.31 6.63
CA LYS A 43 16.34 -12.50 6.57
C LYS A 43 16.71 -13.96 6.35
N LEU A 44 17.96 -14.18 5.94
CA LEU A 44 18.56 -15.49 5.80
C LEU A 44 19.96 -15.47 6.42
N GLU A 45 20.17 -16.36 7.43
CA GLU A 45 21.41 -16.51 8.16
C GLU A 45 21.85 -17.98 8.13
N GLU A 46 23.13 -18.22 7.88
CA GLU A 46 23.69 -19.57 7.83
C GLU A 46 24.49 -19.84 9.10
N PHE A 47 24.11 -20.90 9.82
CA PHE A 47 24.80 -21.41 11.00
C PHE A 47 25.47 -22.74 10.66
N GLU A 48 26.36 -23.22 11.52
CA GLU A 48 27.11 -24.47 11.27
C GLU A 48 26.21 -25.70 11.09
N ARG A 49 25.03 -25.75 11.74
CA ARG A 49 24.15 -26.91 11.80
C ARG A 49 22.80 -26.75 11.09
N TYR A 50 22.44 -25.51 10.73
CA TYR A 50 21.17 -25.19 10.09
C TYR A 50 21.24 -23.84 9.34
N LEU A 51 20.28 -23.67 8.46
CA LEU A 51 19.97 -22.40 7.81
C LEU A 51 18.76 -21.79 8.51
N PHE A 52 18.88 -20.55 8.98
CA PHE A 52 17.75 -19.81 9.56
C PHE A 52 17.19 -18.84 8.52
N VAL A 53 15.89 -18.92 8.29
CA VAL A 53 15.19 -18.10 7.31
C VAL A 53 13.92 -17.55 7.93
N ILE A 54 13.75 -16.23 7.87
CA ILE A 54 12.51 -15.56 8.23
C ILE A 54 11.78 -15.19 6.96
N LEU A 55 10.58 -15.71 6.78
CA LEU A 55 9.64 -15.34 5.73
C LEU A 55 8.42 -14.66 6.37
N GLN A 56 7.64 -13.95 5.55
CA GLN A 56 6.41 -13.32 6.02
C GLN A 56 5.25 -13.73 5.12
N GLY A 57 4.20 -14.30 5.67
CA GLY A 57 2.91 -14.42 5.01
C GLY A 57 2.16 -13.10 5.01
N LEU A 58 1.12 -13.00 4.21
CA LEU A 58 0.23 -11.84 4.18
C LEU A 58 -1.16 -12.23 4.65
N HIS A 59 -1.73 -11.43 5.55
CA HIS A 59 -3.05 -11.67 6.12
C HIS A 59 -3.86 -10.36 6.19
N ARG A 60 -5.18 -10.46 6.00
CA ARG A 60 -6.11 -9.35 6.28
C ARG A 60 -6.66 -9.49 7.70
N ASN A 61 -6.43 -8.48 8.53
CA ASN A 61 -7.00 -8.45 9.88
C ASN A 61 -8.53 -8.24 9.85
N ALA A 62 -9.18 -8.26 11.01
CA ALA A 62 -10.62 -8.08 11.15
C ALA A 62 -11.13 -6.74 10.58
N GLU A 63 -10.26 -5.72 10.46
CA GLU A 63 -10.56 -4.43 9.85
C GLU A 63 -10.34 -4.41 8.32
N GLY A 64 -9.96 -5.54 7.73
CA GLY A 64 -9.64 -5.67 6.30
C GLY A 64 -8.27 -5.12 5.90
N LYS A 65 -7.45 -4.66 6.85
CA LYS A 65 -6.11 -4.14 6.58
C LYS A 65 -5.12 -5.28 6.39
N LEU A 66 -4.28 -5.14 5.36
CA LEU A 66 -3.21 -6.08 5.07
C LEU A 66 -2.07 -5.94 6.09
N ARG A 67 -1.62 -7.06 6.65
CA ARG A 67 -0.45 -7.13 7.55
C ARG A 67 0.40 -8.36 7.26
N PRO A 68 1.72 -8.28 7.48
CA PRO A 68 2.59 -9.44 7.42
C PRO A 68 2.40 -10.32 8.67
N LEU A 69 2.52 -11.64 8.48
CA LEU A 69 2.64 -12.66 9.53
C LEU A 69 3.99 -13.35 9.39
N GLU A 70 4.75 -13.42 10.46
CA GLU A 70 6.09 -13.98 10.48
C GLU A 70 6.04 -15.52 10.49
N LEU A 71 6.95 -16.12 9.73
CA LEU A 71 7.22 -17.56 9.67
C LEU A 71 8.72 -17.75 9.73
N ASP A 72 9.19 -18.30 10.85
CA ASP A 72 10.58 -18.61 11.07
C ASP A 72 10.85 -20.07 10.70
N LEU A 73 11.92 -20.30 9.95
CA LEU A 73 12.28 -21.63 9.46
C LEU A 73 13.73 -21.94 9.81
N CYS A 74 13.94 -23.04 10.52
CA CYS A 74 15.28 -23.61 10.74
C CYS A 74 15.42 -24.88 9.93
N VAL A 75 16.24 -24.84 8.87
CA VAL A 75 16.45 -25.92 7.90
C VAL A 75 17.75 -26.62 8.21
N GLY A 76 17.70 -27.82 8.77
CA GLY A 76 18.86 -28.68 9.01
C GLY A 76 19.01 -29.75 7.94
N SER A 77 19.99 -30.65 8.11
CA SER A 77 20.25 -31.75 7.18
C SER A 77 19.10 -32.78 7.11
N ASN A 78 18.42 -33.02 8.25
CA ASN A 78 17.35 -34.01 8.40
C ASN A 78 16.16 -33.50 9.23
N PHE A 79 16.10 -32.21 9.49
CA PHE A 79 14.98 -31.59 10.18
C PHE A 79 14.58 -30.24 9.54
N LEU A 80 13.33 -29.89 9.71
CA LEU A 80 12.79 -28.57 9.46
C LEU A 80 11.98 -28.17 10.69
N ILE A 81 12.25 -26.99 11.23
CA ILE A 81 11.45 -26.39 12.29
C ILE A 81 10.79 -25.16 11.72
N THR A 82 9.47 -25.04 11.94
CA THR A 82 8.71 -23.83 11.65
C THR A 82 8.19 -23.24 12.95
N VAL A 83 8.38 -21.94 13.16
CA VAL A 83 7.86 -21.21 14.31
C VAL A 83 7.03 -20.05 13.82
N ARG A 84 5.88 -19.82 14.42
CA ARG A 84 4.94 -18.75 14.07
C ARG A 84 4.11 -18.36 15.28
N THR A 85 3.78 -17.10 15.42
CA THR A 85 2.95 -16.61 16.53
C THR A 85 1.45 -16.72 16.25
N GLU A 86 1.06 -16.79 14.99
CA GLU A 86 -0.32 -16.89 14.56
C GLU A 86 -0.48 -17.92 13.43
N SER A 87 -1.69 -18.45 13.28
CA SER A 87 -2.00 -19.39 12.19
C SER A 87 -1.79 -18.75 10.83
N ILE A 88 -1.04 -19.44 9.97
CA ILE A 88 -0.85 -19.12 8.55
C ILE A 88 -1.53 -20.22 7.75
N HIS A 89 -2.68 -19.92 7.16
CA HIS A 89 -3.58 -20.88 6.52
C HIS A 89 -2.87 -21.84 5.56
N VAL A 90 -2.00 -21.34 4.69
CA VAL A 90 -1.27 -22.18 3.73
C VAL A 90 -0.31 -23.16 4.40
N ILE A 91 0.28 -22.80 5.54
CA ILE A 91 1.16 -23.70 6.32
C ILE A 91 0.33 -24.80 6.99
N ASP A 92 -0.87 -24.47 7.50
CA ASP A 92 -1.79 -25.46 8.05
C ASP A 92 -2.27 -26.46 6.99
N GLU A 93 -2.53 -25.99 5.77
CA GLU A 93 -2.87 -26.87 4.64
C GLU A 93 -1.70 -27.78 4.26
N ASP A 94 -0.48 -27.25 4.20
CA ASP A 94 0.71 -28.03 3.90
C ASP A 94 1.01 -29.06 4.99
N ARG A 95 0.78 -28.73 6.28
CA ARG A 95 0.87 -29.69 7.38
C ARG A 95 -0.07 -30.88 7.16
N ILE A 96 -1.35 -30.62 6.86
CA ILE A 96 -2.33 -31.67 6.58
C ILE A 96 -1.92 -32.50 5.36
N ARG A 97 -1.33 -31.87 4.34
CA ARG A 97 -0.84 -32.55 3.12
C ARG A 97 0.33 -33.47 3.42
N VAL A 98 1.25 -33.03 4.26
CA VAL A 98 2.43 -33.80 4.69
C VAL A 98 2.03 -34.99 5.59
N GLU A 99 1.11 -34.80 6.53
CA GLU A 99 0.58 -35.86 7.38
C GLU A 99 -0.05 -37.04 6.59
N LYS A 100 -0.64 -36.73 5.43
CA LYS A 100 -1.21 -37.75 4.50
C LYS A 100 -0.14 -38.50 3.69
N LYS A 101 1.11 -38.56 4.17
CA LYS A 101 2.24 -39.28 3.55
C LYS A 101 2.59 -38.78 2.14
N SER A 102 2.66 -37.47 1.95
CA SER A 102 3.12 -36.89 0.71
C SER A 102 4.54 -37.33 0.34
N PRO A 103 4.83 -37.55 -0.95
CA PRO A 103 6.19 -37.82 -1.43
C PRO A 103 7.21 -36.71 -1.12
N ILE A 104 6.77 -35.55 -0.73
CA ILE A 104 7.58 -34.38 -0.35
C ILE A 104 8.56 -34.72 0.77
N ILE A 105 8.13 -35.48 1.80
CA ILE A 105 8.95 -35.86 2.95
C ILE A 105 10.17 -36.67 2.51
N LYS A 106 10.06 -37.49 1.45
CA LYS A 106 11.15 -38.34 0.97
C LYS A 106 12.27 -37.58 0.27
N ARG A 107 12.05 -36.33 -0.09
CA ARG A 107 13.02 -35.49 -0.83
C ARG A 107 14.01 -34.75 0.07
N GLY A 108 13.73 -34.64 1.36
CA GLY A 108 14.58 -34.00 2.35
C GLY A 108 14.05 -32.67 2.87
N ALA A 109 14.73 -32.11 3.89
CA ALA A 109 14.34 -30.88 4.57
C ALA A 109 14.33 -29.65 3.64
N ASP A 110 15.32 -29.55 2.77
CA ASP A 110 15.44 -28.49 1.80
C ASP A 110 14.29 -28.45 0.78
N PHE A 111 13.77 -29.64 0.39
CA PHE A 111 12.63 -29.68 -0.51
C PHE A 111 11.31 -29.38 0.21
N LEU A 112 11.15 -29.80 1.48
CA LEU A 112 10.03 -29.41 2.30
C LEU A 112 10.01 -27.89 2.52
N PHE A 113 11.18 -27.31 2.83
CA PHE A 113 11.34 -25.86 2.93
C PHE A 113 10.91 -25.13 1.65
N TYR A 114 11.40 -25.62 0.47
CA TYR A 114 10.94 -25.09 -0.82
C TYR A 114 9.42 -25.11 -0.92
N SER A 115 8.78 -26.27 -0.61
CA SER A 115 7.32 -26.43 -0.73
C SER A 115 6.55 -25.42 0.14
N LEU A 116 7.01 -25.19 1.39
CA LEU A 116 6.40 -24.20 2.27
C LEU A 116 6.60 -22.76 1.78
N ALA A 117 7.82 -22.45 1.31
CA ALA A 117 8.11 -21.14 0.74
C ALA A 117 7.29 -20.85 -0.53
N ASP A 118 7.13 -21.85 -1.39
CA ASP A 118 6.33 -21.78 -2.62
C ASP A 118 4.87 -21.51 -2.30
N SER A 119 4.25 -22.34 -1.44
CA SER A 119 2.87 -22.13 -1.00
C SER A 119 2.64 -20.77 -0.35
N LEU A 120 3.60 -20.31 0.47
CA LEU A 120 3.53 -19.02 1.13
C LEU A 120 3.55 -17.85 0.12
N ILE A 121 4.49 -17.88 -0.83
CA ILE A 121 4.63 -16.84 -1.84
C ILE A 121 3.47 -16.86 -2.84
N ASP A 122 3.00 -18.04 -3.23
CA ASP A 122 1.83 -18.18 -4.10
C ASP A 122 0.55 -17.61 -3.47
N SER A 123 0.45 -17.62 -2.13
CA SER A 123 -0.67 -16.99 -1.43
C SER A 123 -0.77 -15.46 -1.62
N TYR A 124 0.26 -14.82 -2.16
CA TYR A 124 0.24 -13.39 -2.44
C TYR A 124 -0.52 -13.04 -3.73
N PHE A 125 -0.61 -13.95 -4.71
CA PHE A 125 -1.28 -13.69 -5.99
C PHE A 125 -2.72 -13.21 -5.83
N PRO A 126 -3.59 -13.88 -5.05
CA PRO A 126 -4.97 -13.41 -4.88
C PRO A 126 -5.07 -12.02 -4.25
N ILE A 127 -4.12 -11.68 -3.37
CA ILE A 127 -4.07 -10.37 -2.71
C ILE A 127 -3.64 -9.29 -3.72
N LEU A 128 -2.68 -9.62 -4.59
CA LEU A 128 -2.22 -8.72 -5.65
C LEU A 128 -3.31 -8.46 -6.68
N ASP A 129 -4.00 -9.50 -7.13
CA ASP A 129 -5.13 -9.40 -8.07
C ASP A 129 -6.24 -8.49 -7.50
N GLU A 130 -6.53 -8.63 -6.20
CA GLU A 130 -7.50 -7.76 -5.51
C GLU A 130 -7.06 -6.30 -5.48
N VAL A 131 -5.77 -6.04 -5.19
CA VAL A 131 -5.22 -4.67 -5.15
C VAL A 131 -5.18 -4.06 -6.54
N GLU A 132 -4.78 -4.81 -7.56
CA GLU A 132 -4.79 -4.38 -8.96
C GLU A 132 -6.21 -3.98 -9.39
N ALA A 133 -7.21 -4.83 -9.12
CA ALA A 133 -8.60 -4.51 -9.42
C ALA A 133 -9.10 -3.23 -8.72
N LYS A 134 -8.68 -2.99 -7.46
CA LYS A 134 -9.00 -1.74 -6.74
C LYS A 134 -8.35 -0.52 -7.39
N VAL A 135 -7.12 -0.64 -7.89
CA VAL A 135 -6.42 0.46 -8.60
C VAL A 135 -7.16 0.81 -9.89
N ASP A 136 -7.57 -0.17 -10.68
CA ASP A 136 -8.31 0.01 -11.94
C ASP A 136 -9.69 0.65 -11.70
N GLU A 137 -10.40 0.18 -10.68
CA GLU A 137 -11.70 0.77 -10.29
C GLU A 137 -11.54 2.23 -9.88
N LEU A 138 -10.52 2.52 -9.08
CA LEU A 138 -10.23 3.85 -8.60
C LEU A 138 -9.88 4.83 -9.72
N GLU A 139 -9.08 4.41 -10.71
CA GLU A 139 -8.76 5.21 -11.90
C GLU A 139 -10.05 5.60 -12.65
N THR A 140 -10.95 4.63 -12.83
CA THR A 140 -12.25 4.85 -13.47
C THR A 140 -13.13 5.82 -12.68
N HIS A 141 -13.15 5.72 -11.35
CA HIS A 141 -13.93 6.60 -10.48
C HIS A 141 -13.38 8.03 -10.43
N LEU A 142 -12.07 8.19 -10.44
CA LEU A 142 -11.41 9.50 -10.40
C LEU A 142 -11.78 10.37 -11.60
N LEU A 143 -11.91 9.75 -12.79
CA LEU A 143 -12.31 10.43 -14.01
C LEU A 143 -13.79 10.87 -14.00
N LYS A 144 -14.65 10.21 -13.23
CA LYS A 144 -16.10 10.49 -13.17
C LYS A 144 -16.49 11.47 -12.06
N ASN A 145 -16.00 11.26 -10.87
CA ASN A 145 -16.40 12.03 -9.67
C ASN A 145 -15.30 12.05 -8.62
N SER A 146 -14.52 13.12 -8.55
CA SER A 146 -13.51 13.32 -7.49
C SER A 146 -14.18 13.81 -6.20
N THR A 147 -14.37 12.93 -5.23
CA THR A 147 -14.94 13.23 -3.91
C THR A 147 -13.89 13.05 -2.81
N GLN A 148 -14.20 13.49 -1.59
CA GLN A 148 -13.31 13.26 -0.45
C GLN A 148 -13.15 11.76 -0.13
N SER A 149 -14.15 10.92 -0.41
CA SER A 149 -14.03 9.47 -0.27
C SER A 149 -12.98 8.89 -1.21
N THR A 150 -12.90 9.37 -2.45
CA THR A 150 -11.87 8.94 -3.42
C THR A 150 -10.45 9.14 -2.90
N LEU A 151 -10.21 10.22 -2.15
CA LEU A 151 -8.90 10.46 -1.53
C LEU A 151 -8.59 9.44 -0.42
N VAL A 152 -9.57 9.06 0.39
CA VAL A 152 -9.42 8.04 1.45
C VAL A 152 -9.11 6.68 0.83
N ASP A 153 -9.80 6.33 -0.25
CA ASP A 153 -9.59 5.07 -0.99
C ASP A 153 -8.19 5.03 -1.61
N LEU A 154 -7.74 6.14 -2.22
CA LEU A 154 -6.37 6.30 -2.76
C LEU A 154 -5.30 6.03 -1.69
N PHE A 155 -5.43 6.65 -0.51
CA PHE A 155 -4.49 6.42 0.58
C PHE A 155 -4.58 5.00 1.14
N GLY A 156 -5.76 4.39 1.15
CA GLY A 156 -5.96 2.99 1.53
C GLY A 156 -5.15 2.05 0.63
N ILE A 157 -5.32 2.18 -0.69
CA ILE A 157 -4.60 1.39 -1.67
C ILE A 157 -3.09 1.64 -1.62
N TYR A 158 -2.67 2.91 -1.52
CA TYR A 158 -1.26 3.25 -1.39
C TYR A 158 -0.61 2.56 -0.18
N ASN A 159 -1.29 2.51 0.96
CA ASN A 159 -0.80 1.84 2.16
C ASN A 159 -0.71 0.32 1.95
N GLU A 160 -1.70 -0.32 1.30
CA GLU A 160 -1.64 -1.75 0.97
C GLU A 160 -0.43 -2.06 0.06
N LEU A 161 -0.21 -1.25 -0.98
CA LEU A 161 0.94 -1.37 -1.88
C LEU A 161 2.28 -1.21 -1.14
N MET A 162 2.34 -0.32 -0.14
CA MET A 162 3.54 -0.15 0.68
C MET A 162 3.81 -1.36 1.59
N VAL A 163 2.77 -2.00 2.12
CA VAL A 163 2.92 -3.27 2.87
C VAL A 163 3.44 -4.37 1.96
N LEU A 164 2.82 -4.57 0.80
CA LEU A 164 3.24 -5.54 -0.20
C LEU A 164 4.72 -5.33 -0.58
N ARG A 165 5.11 -4.12 -0.91
CA ARG A 165 6.49 -3.80 -1.29
C ARG A 165 7.49 -4.09 -0.17
N ARG A 166 7.15 -3.74 1.08
CA ARG A 166 8.01 -4.02 2.25
C ARG A 166 8.19 -5.50 2.50
N THR A 167 7.20 -6.32 2.14
CA THR A 167 7.26 -7.77 2.23
C THR A 167 8.04 -8.37 1.05
N LEU A 168 7.73 -8.00 -0.20
CA LEU A 168 8.32 -8.62 -1.39
C LEU A 168 9.81 -8.34 -1.55
N VAL A 169 10.28 -7.12 -1.27
CA VAL A 169 11.68 -6.73 -1.51
C VAL A 169 12.68 -7.58 -0.71
N PRO A 170 12.51 -7.79 0.61
CA PRO A 170 13.43 -8.66 1.36
C PRO A 170 13.33 -10.13 0.94
N HIS A 171 12.13 -10.64 0.63
CA HIS A 171 11.97 -12.00 0.13
C HIS A 171 12.77 -12.24 -1.16
N ARG A 172 12.77 -11.26 -2.07
CA ARG A 172 13.57 -11.34 -3.30
C ARG A 172 15.08 -11.48 -3.02
N GLU A 173 15.61 -10.78 -2.00
CA GLU A 173 17.00 -10.91 -1.56
C GLU A 173 17.30 -12.32 -1.05
N ILE A 174 16.39 -12.87 -0.23
CA ILE A 174 16.50 -14.23 0.32
C ILE A 174 16.48 -15.26 -0.81
N LEU A 175 15.48 -15.22 -1.69
CA LEU A 175 15.32 -16.16 -2.79
C LEU A 175 16.47 -16.04 -3.80
N SER A 176 17.02 -14.85 -4.02
CA SER A 176 18.23 -14.66 -4.83
C SER A 176 19.43 -15.43 -4.25
N ARG A 177 19.60 -15.46 -2.92
CA ARG A 177 20.66 -16.24 -2.26
C ARG A 177 20.40 -17.74 -2.36
N LEU A 178 19.15 -18.18 -2.11
CA LEU A 178 18.74 -19.59 -2.19
C LEU A 178 18.94 -20.16 -3.61
N ASN A 179 18.65 -19.35 -4.64
CA ASN A 179 18.82 -19.74 -6.04
C ASN A 179 20.29 -19.92 -6.46
N ARG A 180 21.26 -19.33 -5.76
CA ARG A 180 22.70 -19.49 -6.11
C ARG A 180 23.21 -20.91 -5.88
N GLY A 181 22.56 -21.67 -4.95
CA GLY A 181 22.93 -23.05 -4.66
C GLY A 181 24.28 -23.22 -3.95
N ASP A 182 24.78 -22.17 -3.28
CA ASP A 182 26.02 -22.15 -2.51
C ASP A 182 25.85 -22.37 -1.02
N LEU A 183 24.61 -22.58 -0.56
CA LEU A 183 24.26 -22.80 0.85
C LEU A 183 24.38 -24.28 1.22
N ALA A 184 25.01 -24.58 2.36
CA ALA A 184 25.33 -25.93 2.79
C ALA A 184 24.11 -26.84 2.95
N PHE A 185 22.95 -26.29 3.35
CA PHE A 185 21.72 -27.04 3.64
C PHE A 185 20.76 -27.14 2.45
N ILE A 186 21.10 -26.55 1.30
CA ILE A 186 20.29 -26.61 0.07
C ILE A 186 21.03 -27.44 -0.98
N LYS A 187 20.42 -28.54 -1.39
CA LYS A 187 21.00 -29.39 -2.45
C LYS A 187 21.00 -28.63 -3.77
N PRO A 188 22.12 -28.66 -4.53
CA PRO A 188 22.18 -28.01 -5.84
C PRO A 188 21.07 -28.43 -6.80
N SER A 189 20.58 -29.69 -6.70
CA SER A 189 19.44 -30.20 -7.47
C SER A 189 18.11 -29.48 -7.14
N ASN A 190 18.00 -28.91 -5.96
CA ASN A 190 16.79 -28.22 -5.49
C ASN A 190 16.87 -26.70 -5.68
N ALA A 191 18.06 -26.13 -5.94
CA ALA A 191 18.24 -24.70 -6.19
C ALA A 191 17.37 -24.18 -7.36
N ILE A 192 17.13 -25.03 -8.37
CA ILE A 192 16.28 -24.67 -9.52
C ILE A 192 14.83 -24.35 -9.13
N TYR A 193 14.32 -24.98 -8.08
CA TYR A 193 12.95 -24.72 -7.58
C TYR A 193 12.85 -23.34 -6.92
N PHE A 194 13.88 -22.92 -6.17
CA PHE A 194 13.94 -21.58 -5.59
C PHE A 194 14.05 -20.47 -6.67
N ARG A 195 14.59 -20.83 -7.85
CA ARG A 195 14.58 -19.92 -8.99
C ARG A 195 13.17 -19.61 -9.49
N ASP A 196 12.29 -20.60 -9.50
CA ASP A 196 10.89 -20.42 -9.92
C ASP A 196 10.16 -19.45 -8.97
N ILE A 197 10.31 -19.64 -7.63
CA ILE A 197 9.77 -18.70 -6.64
C ILE A 197 10.36 -17.29 -6.83
N TYR A 198 11.67 -17.20 -7.11
CA TYR A 198 12.30 -15.90 -7.36
C TYR A 198 11.70 -15.18 -8.57
N ASP A 199 11.44 -15.92 -9.66
CA ASP A 199 10.83 -15.37 -10.88
C ASP A 199 9.36 -14.94 -10.61
N HIS A 200 8.61 -15.63 -9.72
CA HIS A 200 7.30 -15.20 -9.23
C HIS A 200 7.41 -13.87 -8.46
N LEU A 201 8.34 -13.77 -7.53
CA LEU A 201 8.56 -12.54 -6.75
C LEU A 201 8.96 -11.33 -7.62
N LEU A 202 9.74 -11.55 -8.69
CA LEU A 202 10.06 -10.48 -9.64
C LEU A 202 8.79 -9.94 -10.30
N ARG A 203 7.94 -10.83 -10.84
CA ARG A 203 6.66 -10.43 -11.47
C ARG A 203 5.75 -9.70 -10.50
N MET A 204 5.62 -10.20 -9.26
CA MET A 204 4.83 -9.56 -8.20
C MET A 204 5.38 -8.16 -7.87
N SER A 205 6.70 -8.02 -7.77
CA SER A 205 7.34 -6.74 -7.48
C SER A 205 7.09 -5.71 -8.58
N ASP A 206 7.20 -6.14 -9.85
CA ASP A 206 6.95 -5.27 -11.00
C ASP A 206 5.48 -4.80 -11.03
N LEU A 207 4.53 -5.70 -10.72
CA LEU A 207 3.11 -5.37 -10.63
C LEU A 207 2.84 -4.36 -9.50
N VAL A 208 3.40 -4.59 -8.30
CA VAL A 208 3.25 -3.67 -7.17
C VAL A 208 3.85 -2.29 -7.47
N ASP A 209 5.03 -2.24 -8.11
CA ASP A 209 5.65 -0.97 -8.48
C ASP A 209 4.82 -0.25 -9.56
N GLY A 210 4.24 -0.97 -10.53
CA GLY A 210 3.30 -0.43 -11.52
C GLY A 210 2.03 0.15 -10.88
N CYS A 211 1.35 -0.62 -10.03
CA CYS A 211 0.17 -0.16 -9.29
C CYS A 211 0.48 1.08 -8.42
N ARG A 212 1.65 1.12 -7.80
CA ARG A 212 2.09 2.28 -7.01
C ARG A 212 2.30 3.52 -7.86
N GLU A 213 2.87 3.39 -9.05
CA GLU A 213 3.05 4.50 -9.99
C GLU A 213 1.69 5.06 -10.43
N VAL A 214 0.75 4.20 -10.84
CA VAL A 214 -0.62 4.60 -11.19
C VAL A 214 -1.31 5.30 -10.03
N THR A 215 -1.22 4.74 -8.81
CA THR A 215 -1.81 5.35 -7.61
C THR A 215 -1.21 6.73 -7.30
N THR A 216 0.09 6.91 -7.50
CA THR A 216 0.77 8.20 -7.32
C THR A 216 0.30 9.23 -8.36
N MET A 217 0.21 8.83 -9.63
CA MET A 217 -0.34 9.69 -10.69
C MET A 217 -1.80 10.07 -10.41
N ALA A 218 -2.59 9.15 -9.88
CA ALA A 218 -3.98 9.41 -9.48
C ALA A 218 -4.08 10.44 -8.35
N LEU A 219 -3.18 10.41 -7.36
CA LEU A 219 -3.09 11.42 -6.29
C LEU A 219 -2.74 12.82 -6.85
N GLU A 220 -1.81 12.90 -7.79
CA GLU A 220 -1.44 14.16 -8.45
C GLU A 220 -2.58 14.72 -9.30
N ALA A 221 -3.28 13.84 -10.04
CA ALA A 221 -4.46 14.20 -10.80
C ALA A 221 -5.59 14.73 -9.89
N TYR A 222 -5.86 14.06 -8.76
CA TYR A 222 -6.83 14.51 -7.76
C TYR A 222 -6.49 15.92 -7.24
N ALA A 223 -5.23 16.18 -6.86
CA ALA A 223 -4.79 17.49 -6.41
C ALA A 223 -5.00 18.59 -7.48
N THR A 224 -4.76 18.25 -8.74
CA THR A 224 -4.99 19.14 -9.89
C THR A 224 -6.48 19.43 -10.07
N ILE A 225 -7.36 18.43 -9.97
CA ILE A 225 -8.82 18.59 -10.06
C ILE A 225 -9.33 19.50 -8.96
N VAL A 226 -8.87 19.29 -7.70
CA VAL A 226 -9.24 20.15 -6.56
C VAL A 226 -8.79 21.59 -6.77
N SER A 227 -7.55 21.79 -7.23
CA SER A 227 -7.01 23.12 -7.56
C SER A 227 -7.83 23.82 -8.64
N ASN A 228 -8.19 23.12 -9.70
CA ASN A 228 -9.02 23.67 -10.77
C ASN A 228 -10.40 24.06 -10.26
N ARG A 229 -11.03 23.26 -9.42
CA ARG A 229 -12.32 23.55 -8.81
C ARG A 229 -12.26 24.79 -7.89
N LEU A 230 -11.19 24.92 -7.10
CA LEU A 230 -10.95 26.14 -6.30
C LEU A 230 -10.80 27.37 -7.20
N ASN A 231 -10.07 27.26 -8.30
CA ASN A 231 -9.92 28.35 -9.27
C ASN A 231 -11.25 28.75 -9.91
N GLU A 232 -12.14 27.81 -10.23
CA GLU A 232 -13.48 28.08 -10.73
C GLU A 232 -14.35 28.82 -9.71
N ILE A 233 -14.31 28.38 -8.44
CA ILE A 233 -15.02 29.08 -7.34
C ILE A 233 -14.48 30.50 -7.16
N MET A 234 -13.13 30.66 -7.18
CA MET A 234 -12.50 31.98 -7.05
C MET A 234 -12.85 32.90 -8.21
N LYS A 235 -12.89 32.41 -9.47
CA LYS A 235 -13.35 33.17 -10.63
C LYS A 235 -14.78 33.67 -10.44
N THR A 236 -15.69 32.78 -10.06
CA THR A 236 -17.09 33.12 -9.84
C THR A 236 -17.24 34.16 -8.73
N LEU A 237 -16.56 33.97 -7.59
CA LEU A 237 -16.60 34.90 -6.46
C LEU A 237 -16.04 36.29 -6.86
N THR A 238 -14.92 36.31 -7.58
CA THR A 238 -14.30 37.54 -8.07
C THR A 238 -15.23 38.27 -9.06
N ALA A 239 -15.88 37.54 -9.96
CA ALA A 239 -16.84 38.12 -10.90
C ALA A 239 -18.03 38.77 -10.18
N LEU A 240 -18.61 38.06 -9.18
CA LEU A 240 -19.70 38.58 -8.35
C LEU A 240 -19.29 39.83 -7.55
N ALA A 241 -18.12 39.78 -6.90
CA ALA A 241 -17.58 40.92 -6.16
C ALA A 241 -17.35 42.14 -7.06
N THR A 242 -16.76 41.93 -8.27
CA THR A 242 -16.50 42.98 -9.22
C THR A 242 -17.80 43.57 -9.80
N LEU A 243 -18.85 42.77 -10.02
CA LEU A 243 -20.17 43.26 -10.41
C LEU A 243 -20.83 44.10 -9.32
N ALA A 244 -20.64 43.75 -8.04
CA ALA A 244 -21.22 44.50 -6.91
C ALA A 244 -20.48 45.80 -6.62
N LEU A 245 -19.18 45.93 -6.98
CA LEU A 245 -18.33 47.06 -6.62
C LEU A 245 -18.87 48.43 -7.10
N PRO A 246 -19.31 48.62 -8.35
CA PRO A 246 -19.84 49.90 -8.82
C PRO A 246 -21.12 50.32 -8.02
N LEU A 247 -21.97 49.34 -7.70
CA LEU A 247 -23.17 49.58 -6.90
C LEU A 247 -22.81 50.04 -5.49
N ILE A 248 -21.86 49.38 -4.83
CA ILE A 248 -21.40 49.73 -3.47
C ILE A 248 -20.76 51.12 -3.45
N ILE A 249 -19.93 51.44 -4.44
CA ILE A 249 -19.27 52.78 -4.54
C ILE A 249 -20.32 53.88 -4.68
N VAL A 250 -21.27 53.71 -5.60
CA VAL A 250 -22.32 54.75 -5.81
C VAL A 250 -23.21 54.87 -4.60
N THR A 251 -23.72 53.77 -4.03
CA THR A 251 -24.56 53.85 -2.82
C THR A 251 -23.78 54.39 -1.63
N GLY A 252 -22.49 54.10 -1.50
CA GLY A 252 -21.60 54.62 -0.46
C GLY A 252 -21.45 56.12 -0.54
N ILE A 253 -21.18 56.67 -1.74
CA ILE A 253 -21.04 58.13 -1.95
C ILE A 253 -22.38 58.85 -1.62
N TYR A 254 -23.50 58.33 -2.12
CA TYR A 254 -24.82 58.92 -1.84
C TYR A 254 -25.32 58.72 -0.39
N GLY A 255 -24.79 57.73 0.33
CA GLY A 255 -25.09 57.42 1.72
C GLY A 255 -24.32 58.28 2.74
N MET A 256 -23.34 59.08 2.30
CA MET A 256 -22.53 59.94 3.18
C MET A 256 -23.34 61.19 3.59
N ASN A 257 -23.50 61.39 4.89
CA ASN A 257 -24.19 62.55 5.47
C ASN A 257 -23.21 63.76 5.61
N PHE A 258 -22.67 64.26 4.52
CA PHE A 258 -21.95 65.51 4.54
C PHE A 258 -22.92 66.68 4.19
N GLY A 259 -22.96 67.73 5.02
CA GLY A 259 -23.96 68.79 5.04
C GLY A 259 -24.16 69.60 3.76
N GLU A 260 -23.29 69.61 2.80
CA GLU A 260 -23.49 70.19 1.46
C GLU A 260 -22.53 69.48 0.48
N HIS A 261 -23.09 68.71 -0.46
CA HIS A 261 -22.35 68.26 -1.65
C HIS A 261 -22.73 69.16 -2.85
N PRO A 262 -21.94 70.23 -3.14
CA PRO A 262 -22.26 71.12 -4.25
C PRO A 262 -22.25 70.40 -5.61
N GLU A 263 -21.49 69.26 -5.72
CA GLU A 263 -21.39 68.47 -6.94
C GLU A 263 -22.62 67.56 -7.18
N LEU A 264 -23.46 67.30 -6.14
CA LEU A 264 -24.64 66.45 -6.23
C LEU A 264 -25.97 67.26 -6.22
N GLY A 265 -25.89 68.57 -6.19
CA GLY A 265 -27.04 69.45 -6.17
C GLY A 265 -27.95 69.39 -7.40
N PRO A 266 -27.44 69.30 -8.63
CA PRO A 266 -28.29 69.16 -9.82
C PRO A 266 -28.91 67.79 -9.96
N ARG A 267 -30.24 67.69 -10.02
CA ARG A 267 -31.01 66.42 -10.17
C ARG A 267 -30.58 65.54 -11.37
N TRP A 268 -30.00 66.15 -12.44
CA TRP A 268 -29.57 65.42 -13.62
C TRP A 268 -28.39 64.49 -13.35
N ILE A 269 -27.50 64.79 -12.38
CA ILE A 269 -26.37 63.96 -12.00
C ILE A 269 -26.82 62.57 -11.50
N TYR A 270 -27.92 62.55 -10.70
CA TYR A 270 -28.52 61.29 -10.25
C TYR A 270 -28.93 60.42 -11.43
N HIS A 271 -29.58 61.00 -12.46
CA HIS A 271 -29.99 60.26 -13.65
C HIS A 271 -28.80 59.74 -14.47
N VAL A 272 -27.73 60.52 -14.60
CA VAL A 272 -26.52 60.13 -15.30
C VAL A 272 -25.80 58.99 -14.59
N LEU A 273 -25.66 59.06 -13.26
CA LEU A 273 -25.02 58.00 -12.49
C LEU A 273 -25.86 56.71 -12.48
N SER A 274 -27.19 56.80 -12.30
CA SER A 274 -28.07 55.63 -12.36
C SER A 274 -28.08 55.00 -13.76
N MET A 275 -28.04 55.81 -14.84
CA MET A 275 -27.95 55.30 -16.21
C MET A 275 -26.57 54.70 -16.49
N GLY A 276 -25.48 55.27 -15.98
CA GLY A 276 -24.13 54.70 -16.06
C GLY A 276 -24.03 53.31 -15.40
N LEU A 277 -24.62 53.16 -14.22
CA LEU A 277 -24.75 51.87 -13.54
C LEU A 277 -25.57 50.85 -14.34
N LEU A 278 -26.72 51.27 -14.86
CA LEU A 278 -27.62 50.43 -15.62
C LEU A 278 -27.02 49.95 -16.94
N VAL A 279 -26.07 50.68 -17.50
CA VAL A 279 -25.31 50.31 -18.71
C VAL A 279 -24.06 49.51 -18.36
N SER A 280 -23.34 49.90 -17.28
CA SER A 280 -22.07 49.23 -16.93
C SER A 280 -22.26 47.79 -16.48
N LEU A 281 -23.33 47.46 -15.72
CA LEU A 281 -23.60 46.10 -15.23
C LEU A 281 -23.79 45.07 -16.37
N PRO A 282 -24.63 45.30 -17.37
CA PRO A 282 -24.75 44.39 -18.52
C PRO A 282 -23.44 44.24 -19.32
N ILE A 283 -22.69 45.34 -19.48
CA ILE A 283 -21.40 45.28 -20.18
C ILE A 283 -20.42 44.41 -19.41
N MET A 284 -20.28 44.61 -18.12
CA MET A 284 -19.42 43.77 -17.27
C MET A 284 -19.85 42.34 -17.26
N PHE A 285 -21.17 42.04 -17.13
CA PHE A 285 -21.70 40.69 -17.22
C PHE A 285 -21.36 40.03 -18.56
N PHE A 286 -21.54 40.73 -19.68
CA PHE A 286 -21.23 40.23 -21.01
C PHE A 286 -19.70 39.98 -21.20
N VAL A 287 -18.85 40.84 -20.67
CA VAL A 287 -17.39 40.66 -20.67
C VAL A 287 -16.99 39.42 -19.87
N PHE A 288 -17.53 39.24 -18.64
CA PHE A 288 -17.23 38.05 -17.83
C PHE A 288 -17.73 36.76 -18.49
N ARG A 289 -18.92 36.78 -19.08
CA ARG A 289 -19.44 35.62 -19.81
C ARG A 289 -18.59 35.30 -21.04
N LYS A 290 -18.13 36.31 -21.81
CA LYS A 290 -17.26 36.12 -22.96
C LYS A 290 -15.87 35.58 -22.56
N SER A 291 -15.37 36.00 -21.40
CA SER A 291 -14.09 35.56 -20.84
C SER A 291 -14.20 34.20 -20.08
N ARG A 292 -15.34 33.56 -20.08
CA ARG A 292 -15.60 32.30 -19.35
C ARG A 292 -15.34 32.37 -17.83
N TRP A 293 -15.69 33.52 -17.24
CA TRP A 293 -15.61 33.73 -15.79
C TRP A 293 -16.95 33.46 -15.10
N LEU A 294 -18.02 33.52 -15.88
CA LEU A 294 -19.40 33.17 -15.50
C LEU A 294 -19.98 32.19 -16.53
#